data_378b436e25931ce8b3a50e98e7c769fd
#
_entry.id   378b436e25931ce8b3a50e98e7c769fd
#
_cell.length_a   1.000
_cell.length_b   1.000
_cell.length_c   1.000
_cell.angle_alpha   90.00
_cell.angle_beta   90.00
_cell.angle_gamma   90.00
#
_symmetry.space_group_name_H-M   'P 1'
#
loop_
_entity.id
_entity.type
_entity.pdbx_description
1 polymer ?
#
loop_
_entity_poly.entity_id
_entity_poly.type
_entity_poly.pdbx_seq_one_letter_code
_entity_poly.pdbx_strand_id
1 'polypeptide(L)'
;MNEVTAAEMKQLEQRADAAGLSYRQMMENAGAAAARLALRAVPEAKSAAIFCGKGNNGGDGFVAARHLANAGLAVRLYLVEGEPVTTDAIYNCSLAREMGLPVLALDALNQPEQAEFLKGADLVLDGVYGTGFHGALRPAGLAAARWMNEAPGKVLALDLPSGLEADS
;
A
#
# COMPACT_ATOMS: atom_id res chain seq x y z
N MET A 1 3.17 15.40 19.66
CA MET A 1 3.22 14.02 19.15
C MET A 1 4.67 13.59 19.35
N ASN A 2 4.94 12.47 20.04
CA ASN A 2 6.32 12.01 20.19
C ASN A 2 6.72 11.31 18.89
N GLU A 3 7.73 11.82 18.23
CA GLU A 3 8.36 11.16 17.09
C GLU A 3 9.17 9.96 17.61
N VAL A 4 9.13 8.86 16.88
CA VAL A 4 9.88 7.64 17.19
C VAL A 4 10.69 7.24 15.96
N THR A 5 11.91 6.72 16.19
CA THR A 5 12.75 6.16 15.12
C THR A 5 12.17 4.84 14.59
N ALA A 6 12.61 4.39 13.42
CA ALA A 6 12.22 3.08 12.87
C ALA A 6 12.57 1.92 13.83
N ALA A 7 13.70 2.02 14.53
CA ALA A 7 14.12 1.02 15.53
C ALA A 7 13.19 0.99 16.76
N GLU A 8 12.78 2.14 17.25
CA GLU A 8 11.83 2.26 18.37
C GLU A 8 10.44 1.75 17.97
N MET A 9 9.98 2.08 16.75
CA MET A 9 8.71 1.56 16.23
C MET A 9 8.72 0.03 16.21
N LYS A 10 9.78 -0.59 15.68
CA LYS A 10 9.93 -2.04 15.67
C LYS A 10 9.88 -2.67 17.07
N GLN A 11 10.48 -1.99 18.07
CA GLN A 11 10.41 -2.46 19.47
C GLN A 11 8.98 -2.34 20.04
N LEU A 12 8.24 -1.28 19.68
CA LEU A 12 6.85 -1.11 20.09
C LEU A 12 5.96 -2.21 19.50
N GLU A 13 6.15 -2.54 18.22
CA GLU A 13 5.43 -3.64 17.56
C GLU A 13 5.72 -4.99 18.23
N GLN A 14 6.99 -5.29 18.54
CA GLN A 14 7.36 -6.51 19.25
C GLN A 14 6.72 -6.60 20.64
N ARG A 15 6.66 -5.48 21.39
CA ARG A 15 6.00 -5.43 22.70
C ARG A 15 4.49 -5.60 22.57
N ALA A 16 3.88 -5.02 21.53
CA ALA A 16 2.46 -5.16 21.27
C ALA A 16 2.10 -6.62 20.94
N ASP A 17 2.91 -7.29 20.10
CA ASP A 17 2.74 -8.70 19.76
C ASP A 17 2.86 -9.59 21.01
N ALA A 18 3.87 -9.37 21.85
CA ALA A 18 4.05 -10.06 23.11
C ALA A 18 2.89 -9.82 24.11
N ALA A 19 2.21 -8.68 24.01
CA ALA A 19 1.03 -8.32 24.80
C ALA A 19 -0.30 -8.85 24.20
N GLY A 20 -0.25 -9.58 23.07
CA GLY A 20 -1.41 -10.24 22.46
C GLY A 20 -2.00 -9.49 21.25
N LEU A 21 -1.44 -8.35 20.84
CA LEU A 21 -1.80 -7.67 19.60
C LEU A 21 -0.90 -8.18 18.46
N SER A 22 -1.32 -9.22 17.74
CA SER A 22 -0.52 -9.86 16.70
C SER A 22 -0.13 -8.90 15.56
N TYR A 23 1.00 -9.18 14.89
CA TYR A 23 1.41 -8.43 13.69
C TYR A 23 0.31 -8.38 12.63
N ARG A 24 -0.44 -9.47 12.44
CA ARG A 24 -1.59 -9.51 11.54
C ARG A 24 -2.68 -8.52 11.94
N GLN A 25 -2.98 -8.42 13.23
CA GLN A 25 -3.97 -7.45 13.74
C GLN A 25 -3.47 -6.01 13.59
N MET A 26 -2.17 -5.77 13.82
CA MET A 26 -1.56 -4.45 13.60
C MET A 26 -1.64 -4.05 12.12
N MET A 27 -1.33 -4.96 11.19
CA MET A 27 -1.48 -4.73 9.74
C MET A 27 -2.93 -4.44 9.35
N GLU A 28 -3.90 -5.20 9.87
CA GLU A 28 -5.33 -4.94 9.63
C GLU A 28 -5.74 -3.54 10.11
N ASN A 29 -5.29 -3.15 11.31
CA ASN A 29 -5.57 -1.83 11.87
C ASN A 29 -4.94 -0.70 11.04
N ALA A 30 -3.68 -0.87 10.60
CA ALA A 30 -2.96 0.12 9.80
C ALA A 30 -3.62 0.33 8.43
N GLY A 31 -3.89 -0.75 7.70
CA GLY A 31 -4.54 -0.68 6.39
C GLY A 31 -5.97 -0.14 6.46
N ALA A 32 -6.74 -0.52 7.48
CA ALA A 32 -8.07 0.02 7.71
C ALA A 32 -8.04 1.53 8.04
N ALA A 33 -7.05 1.96 8.83
CA ALA A 33 -6.85 3.38 9.12
C ALA A 33 -6.47 4.17 7.86
N ALA A 34 -5.58 3.63 7.03
CA ALA A 34 -5.19 4.22 5.76
C ALA A 34 -6.41 4.40 4.83
N ALA A 35 -7.24 3.38 4.69
CA ALA A 35 -8.47 3.46 3.89
C ALA A 35 -9.41 4.56 4.40
N ARG A 36 -9.61 4.66 5.73
CA ARG A 36 -10.43 5.74 6.32
C ARG A 36 -9.86 7.12 6.05
N LEU A 37 -8.53 7.28 6.14
CA LEU A 37 -7.87 8.56 5.85
C LEU A 37 -7.99 8.92 4.37
N ALA A 38 -7.83 7.95 3.47
CA ALA A 38 -8.00 8.14 2.04
C ALA A 38 -9.42 8.64 1.69
N LEU A 39 -10.46 8.01 2.25
CA LEU A 39 -11.85 8.41 2.06
C LEU A 39 -12.16 9.79 2.67
N ARG A 40 -11.49 10.17 3.76
CA ARG A 40 -11.61 11.54 4.31
C ARG A 40 -10.92 12.57 3.43
N ALA A 41 -9.78 12.22 2.82
CA ALA A 41 -9.03 13.12 1.95
C ALA A 41 -9.76 13.36 0.62
N VAL A 42 -10.49 12.35 0.11
CA VAL A 42 -11.28 12.42 -1.13
C VAL A 42 -12.64 11.75 -0.88
N PRO A 43 -13.61 12.45 -0.26
CA PRO A 43 -14.90 11.85 0.11
C PRO A 43 -15.72 11.34 -1.07
N GLU A 44 -15.55 11.92 -2.24
CA GLU A 44 -16.28 11.56 -3.47
C GLU A 44 -15.55 10.51 -4.32
N ALA A 45 -14.44 9.93 -3.80
CA ALA A 45 -13.67 8.94 -4.54
C ALA A 45 -14.54 7.73 -4.92
N LYS A 46 -14.40 7.29 -6.16
CA LYS A 46 -15.07 6.10 -6.72
C LYS A 46 -14.09 5.03 -7.17
N SER A 47 -12.82 5.37 -7.24
CA SER A 47 -11.77 4.49 -7.74
C SER A 47 -10.45 4.68 -7.00
N ALA A 48 -9.69 3.58 -6.86
CA ALA A 48 -8.38 3.58 -6.23
C ALA A 48 -7.42 2.65 -6.95
N ALA A 49 -6.21 3.13 -7.23
CA ALA A 49 -5.07 2.36 -7.68
C ALA A 49 -4.08 2.22 -6.52
N ILE A 50 -3.69 0.99 -6.18
CA ILE A 50 -2.84 0.72 -5.01
C ILE A 50 -1.58 0.00 -5.48
N PHE A 51 -0.43 0.60 -5.21
CA PHE A 51 0.87 0.05 -5.53
C PHE A 51 1.42 -0.67 -4.29
N CYS A 52 1.62 -1.98 -4.39
CA CYS A 52 2.05 -2.81 -3.28
C CYS A 52 3.46 -3.37 -3.51
N GLY A 53 4.35 -3.08 -2.59
CA GLY A 53 5.64 -3.76 -2.49
C GLY A 53 5.47 -5.19 -1.98
N LYS A 54 6.56 -5.96 -1.98
CA LYS A 54 6.55 -7.37 -1.56
C LYS A 54 6.60 -7.58 -0.05
N GLY A 55 6.85 -6.52 0.73
CA GLY A 55 6.96 -6.55 2.20
C GLY A 55 5.66 -6.16 2.91
N ASN A 56 5.80 -5.82 4.21
CA ASN A 56 4.66 -5.50 5.08
C ASN A 56 3.93 -4.21 4.67
N ASN A 57 4.64 -3.21 4.12
CA ASN A 57 3.98 -2.02 3.60
C ASN A 57 3.01 -2.35 2.46
N GLY A 58 3.38 -3.29 1.57
CA GLY A 58 2.46 -3.87 0.59
C GLY A 58 1.29 -4.61 1.26
N GLY A 59 1.54 -5.28 2.38
CA GLY A 59 0.52 -5.91 3.22
C GLY A 59 -0.55 -4.92 3.68
N ASP A 60 -0.15 -3.76 4.18
CA ASP A 60 -1.05 -2.66 4.54
C ASP A 60 -1.86 -2.18 3.32
N GLY A 61 -1.24 -2.17 2.15
CA GLY A 61 -1.89 -1.86 0.88
C GLY A 61 -3.00 -2.86 0.51
N PHE A 62 -2.77 -4.16 0.70
CA PHE A 62 -3.82 -5.18 0.48
C PHE A 62 -4.98 -5.03 1.45
N VAL A 63 -4.70 -4.71 2.70
CA VAL A 63 -5.76 -4.42 3.69
C VAL A 63 -6.54 -3.17 3.29
N ALA A 64 -5.87 -2.07 2.98
CA ALA A 64 -6.51 -0.83 2.53
C ALA A 64 -7.40 -1.06 1.30
N ALA A 65 -6.93 -1.86 0.34
CA ALA A 65 -7.69 -2.24 -0.85
C ALA A 65 -9.02 -2.91 -0.51
N ARG A 66 -9.01 -3.88 0.41
CA ARG A 66 -10.22 -4.58 0.86
C ARG A 66 -11.22 -3.62 1.50
N HIS A 67 -10.74 -2.72 2.35
CA HIS A 67 -11.60 -1.71 3.00
C HIS A 67 -12.17 -0.69 2.01
N LEU A 68 -11.38 -0.22 1.04
CA LEU A 68 -11.85 0.71 0.00
C LEU A 68 -12.88 0.03 -0.92
N ALA A 69 -12.65 -1.23 -1.30
CA ALA A 69 -13.59 -2.00 -2.09
C ALA A 69 -14.92 -2.24 -1.33
N ASN A 70 -14.85 -2.55 -0.03
CA ASN A 70 -16.04 -2.67 0.82
C ASN A 70 -16.80 -1.33 0.97
N ALA A 71 -16.11 -0.21 0.84
CA ALA A 71 -16.73 1.12 0.79
C ALA A 71 -17.33 1.46 -0.59
N GLY A 72 -17.24 0.56 -1.56
CA GLY A 72 -17.86 0.69 -2.89
C GLY A 72 -16.95 1.24 -3.98
N LEU A 73 -15.65 1.42 -3.74
CA LEU A 73 -14.71 1.88 -4.75
C LEU A 73 -14.35 0.76 -5.74
N ALA A 74 -14.14 1.14 -7.00
CA ALA A 74 -13.44 0.29 -7.96
C ALA A 74 -11.94 0.29 -7.62
N VAL A 75 -11.39 -0.86 -7.23
CA VAL A 75 -10.01 -0.97 -6.75
C VAL A 75 -9.19 -1.86 -7.68
N ARG A 76 -7.97 -1.43 -8.03
CA ARG A 76 -6.95 -2.26 -8.69
C ARG A 76 -5.64 -2.20 -7.92
N LEU A 77 -4.98 -3.34 -7.81
CA LEU A 77 -3.70 -3.50 -7.11
C LEU A 77 -2.60 -3.82 -8.12
N TYR A 78 -1.46 -3.17 -7.96
CA TYR A 78 -0.28 -3.36 -8.80
C TYR A 78 0.89 -3.83 -7.94
N LEU A 79 1.36 -5.06 -8.20
CA LEU A 79 2.49 -5.66 -7.50
C LEU A 79 3.80 -5.06 -8.01
N VAL A 80 4.50 -4.36 -7.15
CA VAL A 80 5.83 -3.81 -7.42
C VAL A 80 6.87 -4.81 -6.90
N GLU A 81 7.77 -5.25 -7.77
CA GLU A 81 8.79 -6.28 -7.48
C GLU A 81 8.25 -7.71 -7.30
N GLY A 82 7.03 -8.01 -7.77
CA GLY A 82 6.46 -9.35 -7.76
C GLY A 82 5.59 -9.67 -6.55
N GLU A 83 5.38 -10.96 -6.31
CA GLU A 83 4.51 -11.46 -5.25
C GLU A 83 5.00 -11.09 -3.84
N PRO A 84 4.07 -10.92 -2.86
CA PRO A 84 4.45 -10.67 -1.49
C PRO A 84 5.25 -11.83 -0.89
N VAL A 85 6.17 -11.51 0.02
CA VAL A 85 7.09 -12.50 0.62
C VAL A 85 6.94 -12.63 2.13
N THR A 86 6.28 -11.69 2.81
CA THR A 86 6.03 -11.79 4.25
C THR A 86 4.72 -12.52 4.52
N THR A 87 4.64 -13.25 5.63
CA THR A 87 3.47 -14.09 5.98
C THR A 87 2.15 -13.31 5.95
N ASP A 88 2.13 -12.12 6.56
CA ASP A 88 0.90 -11.34 6.67
C ASP A 88 0.55 -10.61 5.36
N ALA A 89 1.55 -10.21 4.56
CA ALA A 89 1.32 -9.68 3.22
C ALA A 89 0.78 -10.74 2.26
N ILE A 90 1.33 -11.96 2.29
CA ILE A 90 0.82 -13.12 1.52
C ILE A 90 -0.65 -13.39 1.88
N TYR A 91 -0.95 -13.46 3.19
CA TYR A 91 -2.31 -13.68 3.67
C TYR A 91 -3.29 -12.61 3.18
N ASN A 92 -2.94 -11.33 3.33
CA ASN A 92 -3.81 -10.23 2.89
C ASN A 92 -3.95 -10.11 1.37
N CYS A 93 -2.91 -10.48 0.61
CA CYS A 93 -2.99 -10.61 -0.84
C CYS A 93 -3.98 -11.70 -1.26
N SER A 94 -3.96 -12.88 -0.58
CA SER A 94 -4.91 -13.95 -0.86
C SER A 94 -6.36 -13.51 -0.59
N LEU A 95 -6.60 -12.82 0.53
CA LEU A 95 -7.93 -12.27 0.82
C LEU A 95 -8.41 -11.26 -0.22
N ALA A 96 -7.52 -10.38 -0.71
CA ALA A 96 -7.86 -9.45 -1.77
C ALA A 96 -8.28 -10.18 -3.07
N ARG A 97 -7.54 -11.24 -3.43
CA ARG A 97 -7.87 -12.09 -4.58
C ARG A 97 -9.19 -12.86 -4.40
N GLU A 98 -9.43 -13.41 -3.21
CA GLU A 98 -10.70 -14.09 -2.86
C GLU A 98 -11.90 -13.15 -2.93
N MET A 99 -11.72 -11.86 -2.62
CA MET A 99 -12.73 -10.81 -2.84
C MET A 99 -12.96 -10.47 -4.32
N GLY A 100 -12.18 -11.04 -5.24
CA GLY A 100 -12.24 -10.76 -6.68
C GLY A 100 -11.58 -9.46 -7.10
N LEU A 101 -10.72 -8.87 -6.25
CA LEU A 101 -10.00 -7.65 -6.62
C LEU A 101 -8.92 -7.97 -7.67
N PRO A 102 -8.79 -7.15 -8.73
CA PRO A 102 -7.70 -7.27 -9.69
C PRO A 102 -6.34 -7.02 -9.00
N VAL A 103 -5.53 -8.07 -8.90
CA VAL A 103 -4.14 -8.03 -8.41
C VAL A 103 -3.23 -8.34 -9.59
N LEU A 104 -2.57 -7.32 -10.10
CA LEU A 104 -1.86 -7.29 -11.36
C LEU A 104 -0.36 -7.06 -11.15
N ALA A 105 0.47 -7.56 -12.04
CA ALA A 105 1.88 -7.16 -12.06
C ALA A 105 2.02 -5.70 -12.50
N LEU A 106 3.10 -5.02 -12.09
CA LEU A 106 3.32 -3.60 -12.41
C LEU A 106 3.33 -3.32 -13.93
N ASP A 107 3.87 -4.25 -14.71
CA ASP A 107 3.97 -4.13 -16.18
C ASP A 107 2.60 -4.17 -16.87
N ALA A 108 1.55 -4.62 -16.21
CA ALA A 108 0.18 -4.51 -16.72
C ALA A 108 -0.20 -3.04 -17.03
N LEU A 109 0.41 -2.05 -16.37
CA LEU A 109 0.21 -0.63 -16.66
C LEU A 109 0.66 -0.21 -18.07
N ASN A 110 1.43 -1.02 -18.76
CA ASN A 110 1.74 -0.83 -20.18
C ASN A 110 0.56 -1.18 -21.11
N GLN A 111 -0.47 -1.83 -20.59
CA GLN A 111 -1.70 -2.11 -21.34
C GLN A 111 -2.65 -0.91 -21.26
N PRO A 112 -3.28 -0.51 -22.40
CA PRO A 112 -4.12 0.69 -22.45
C PRO A 112 -5.21 0.73 -21.40
N GLU A 113 -5.87 -0.39 -21.12
CA GLU A 113 -6.95 -0.48 -20.13
C GLU A 113 -6.47 -0.13 -18.71
N GLN A 114 -5.26 -0.60 -18.34
CA GLN A 114 -4.72 -0.36 -17.01
C GLN A 114 -4.19 1.07 -16.87
N ALA A 115 -3.53 1.58 -17.91
CA ALA A 115 -3.09 2.97 -17.96
C ALA A 115 -4.29 3.93 -17.89
N GLU A 116 -5.38 3.64 -18.58
CA GLU A 116 -6.60 4.44 -18.53
C GLU A 116 -7.25 4.42 -17.17
N PHE A 117 -7.31 3.25 -16.52
CA PHE A 117 -7.79 3.15 -15.15
C PHE A 117 -6.98 4.04 -14.20
N LEU A 118 -5.65 3.98 -14.27
CA LEU A 118 -4.78 4.80 -13.42
C LEU A 118 -4.97 6.29 -13.67
N LYS A 119 -5.14 6.71 -14.92
CA LYS A 119 -5.44 8.10 -15.28
C LYS A 119 -6.78 8.58 -14.74
N GLY A 120 -7.75 7.69 -14.57
CA GLY A 120 -9.08 7.99 -14.02
C GLY A 120 -9.19 7.72 -12.52
N ALA A 121 -8.16 7.20 -11.87
CA ALA A 121 -8.21 6.87 -10.44
C ALA A 121 -8.27 8.15 -9.59
N ASP A 122 -9.24 8.21 -8.67
CA ASP A 122 -9.40 9.33 -7.73
C ASP A 122 -8.35 9.29 -6.60
N LEU A 123 -7.99 8.07 -6.20
CA LEU A 123 -7.01 7.78 -5.16
C LEU A 123 -5.87 6.92 -5.72
N VAL A 124 -4.66 7.24 -5.32
CA VAL A 124 -3.47 6.43 -5.57
C VAL A 124 -2.79 6.18 -4.22
N LEU A 125 -2.63 4.92 -3.83
CA LEU A 125 -1.95 4.57 -2.58
C LEU A 125 -0.56 4.02 -2.86
N ASP A 126 0.45 4.61 -2.23
CA ASP A 126 1.82 4.17 -2.25
C ASP A 126 2.10 3.26 -1.05
N GLY A 127 2.05 1.95 -1.28
CA GLY A 127 2.40 0.88 -0.34
C GLY A 127 3.64 0.10 -0.78
N VAL A 128 4.58 0.75 -1.49
CA VAL A 128 5.74 0.06 -2.06
C VAL A 128 6.82 -0.14 -1.01
N TYR A 129 7.37 0.95 -0.47
CA TYR A 129 8.42 0.90 0.55
C TYR A 129 8.00 1.68 1.79
N GLY A 130 8.28 1.13 2.97
CA GLY A 130 8.07 1.78 4.26
C GLY A 130 9.38 2.10 4.96
N THR A 131 9.33 2.20 6.29
CA THR A 131 10.48 2.53 7.17
C THR A 131 11.70 1.63 7.03
N GLY A 132 11.55 0.43 6.45
CA GLY A 132 12.67 -0.48 6.16
C GLY A 132 13.43 -0.19 4.87
N PHE A 133 13.07 0.86 4.13
CA PHE A 133 13.75 1.23 2.88
C PHE A 133 15.05 2.01 3.15
N HIS A 134 16.11 1.61 2.45
CA HIS A 134 17.41 2.28 2.46
C HIS A 134 18.02 2.31 1.05
N GLY A 135 18.70 3.40 0.73
CA GLY A 135 19.44 3.59 -0.51
C GLY A 135 18.58 4.01 -1.70
N ALA A 136 19.02 3.65 -2.91
CA ALA A 136 18.35 4.06 -4.14
C ALA A 136 17.17 3.15 -4.50
N LEU A 137 16.15 3.73 -5.14
CA LEU A 137 15.03 2.96 -5.69
C LEU A 137 15.53 1.96 -6.74
N ARG A 138 15.11 0.72 -6.60
CA ARG A 138 15.30 -0.31 -7.62
C ARG A 138 14.46 -0.02 -8.87
N PRO A 139 14.77 -0.59 -10.05
CA PRO A 139 14.09 -0.26 -11.30
C PRO A 139 12.56 -0.33 -11.23
N ALA A 140 12.01 -1.37 -10.60
CA ALA A 140 10.56 -1.51 -10.45
C ALA A 140 9.96 -0.43 -9.53
N GLY A 141 10.63 -0.11 -8.42
CA GLY A 141 10.22 0.98 -7.53
C GLY A 141 10.27 2.33 -8.21
N LEU A 142 11.30 2.59 -9.02
CA LEU A 142 11.40 3.82 -9.82
C LEU A 142 10.28 3.90 -10.87
N ALA A 143 9.97 2.80 -11.53
CA ALA A 143 8.85 2.73 -12.48
C ALA A 143 7.51 2.99 -11.77
N ALA A 144 7.27 2.38 -10.61
CA ALA A 144 6.08 2.62 -9.82
C ALA A 144 5.96 4.09 -9.39
N ALA A 145 7.05 4.70 -8.91
CA ALA A 145 7.06 6.10 -8.53
C ALA A 145 6.71 7.03 -9.72
N ARG A 146 7.20 6.74 -10.93
CA ARG A 146 6.83 7.49 -12.14
C ARG A 146 5.33 7.37 -12.42
N TRP A 147 4.76 6.16 -12.43
CA TRP A 147 3.34 5.96 -12.64
C TRP A 147 2.48 6.70 -11.62
N MET A 148 2.87 6.65 -10.33
CA MET A 148 2.15 7.38 -9.27
C MET A 148 2.24 8.89 -9.43
N ASN A 149 3.41 9.43 -9.81
CA ASN A 149 3.60 10.87 -10.01
C ASN A 149 2.88 11.40 -11.26
N GLU A 150 2.67 10.58 -12.28
CA GLU A 150 1.94 10.94 -13.49
C GLU A 150 0.41 10.81 -13.31
N ALA A 151 -0.04 10.09 -12.29
CA ALA A 151 -1.46 9.93 -12.01
C ALA A 151 -2.07 11.25 -11.50
N PRO A 152 -3.23 11.69 -12.04
CA PRO A 152 -3.87 12.93 -11.60
C PRO A 152 -4.59 12.83 -10.26
N GLY A 153 -4.84 11.60 -9.78
CA GLY A 153 -5.50 11.34 -8.51
C GLY A 153 -4.69 11.73 -7.28
N LYS A 154 -5.35 11.78 -6.13
CA LYS A 154 -4.68 12.07 -4.86
C LYS A 154 -3.78 10.93 -4.45
N VAL A 155 -2.47 11.18 -4.36
CA VAL A 155 -1.49 10.19 -3.88
C VAL A 155 -1.38 10.25 -2.36
N LEU A 156 -1.45 9.09 -1.70
CA LEU A 156 -1.24 8.92 -0.26
C LEU A 156 -0.22 7.79 -0.03
N ALA A 157 0.84 8.09 0.70
CA ALA A 157 1.77 7.07 1.17
C ALA A 157 1.22 6.39 2.43
N LEU A 158 1.35 5.06 2.51
CA LEU A 158 0.83 4.29 3.64
C LEU A 158 1.70 4.41 4.89
N ASP A 159 2.99 4.59 4.72
CA ASP A 159 3.97 4.77 5.79
C ASP A 159 4.81 6.01 5.47
N LEU A 160 5.74 5.88 4.52
CA LEU A 160 6.52 6.98 3.98
C LEU A 160 6.39 7.01 2.46
N PRO A 161 6.51 8.19 1.82
CA PRO A 161 6.64 8.24 0.37
C PRO A 161 7.81 7.37 -0.10
N SER A 162 7.56 6.45 -1.03
CA SER A 162 8.56 5.49 -1.49
C SER A 162 9.78 6.19 -2.11
N GLY A 163 10.96 5.89 -1.57
CA GLY A 163 12.22 6.54 -1.92
C GLY A 163 12.75 7.50 -0.86
N LEU A 164 11.99 7.78 0.21
CA LEU A 164 12.48 8.49 1.40
C LEU A 164 12.98 7.49 2.45
N GLU A 165 14.04 7.86 3.15
CA GLU A 165 14.54 7.13 4.31
C GLU A 165 13.91 7.67 5.59
N ALA A 166 13.54 6.77 6.51
CA ALA A 166 12.80 7.13 7.73
C ALA A 166 13.58 8.01 8.70
N ASP A 167 14.89 7.76 8.82
CA ASP A 167 15.77 8.37 9.83
C ASP A 167 16.79 9.34 9.20
N SER A 168 16.49 9.97 8.06
CA SER A 168 17.36 10.91 7.35
C SER A 168 17.06 12.38 7.70
#